data_97f536691fb56822a0ee50e6d40f2cea
#
_entry.id   97f536691fb56822a0ee50e6d40f2cea
#
_cell.length_a   1.000
_cell.length_b   1.000
_cell.length_c   1.000
_cell.angle_alpha   90.00
_cell.angle_beta   90.00
_cell.angle_gamma   90.00
#
_symmetry.space_group_name_H-M   'P 1'
#
loop_
_entity.id
_entity.type
_entity.pdbx_description
1 polymer ?
#
loop_
_entity_poly.entity_id
_entity_poly.type
_entity_poly.pdbx_seq_one_letter_code
_entity_poly.pdbx_strand_id
1 'polypeptide(L)'
;MKKIISSILTLAIVMTSCGGNANKGAREPQELSGAGATFPLPFYNVVFEQFSQVNGDAVAYGGIGSGGGVRNLRDKIVDFAGSDAFLSEKEMAEMNPVIHVPTCMGAVVLAYNLDGVNKLNLSGEVIADIFAGEIKMWNDERLAALNPDVKLPAETIIPVFRSDGSGTTFVFTDYLTKVSSNWANKFGTGKSVNFPLGQAAKGNPGVAGVISQTKNSIGYVGSEYAFAQKIPYATIQNQRGEWVEPTAETISAAASGEIP
;
A
#
# COMPACT_ATOMS: atom_id res chain seq x y z
N MET A 1 32.51 -43.35 68.24
CA MET A 1 33.81 -44.02 67.99
C MET A 1 34.16 -43.79 66.50
N LYS A 2 35.42 -43.28 66.28
CA LYS A 2 36.21 -43.29 65.06
C LYS A 2 35.61 -42.59 63.85
N LYS A 3 35.95 -41.33 63.54
CA LYS A 3 37.10 -40.82 62.71
C LYS A 3 37.33 -41.62 61.44
N ILE A 4 37.13 -40.97 60.30
CA ILE A 4 38.13 -40.99 59.23
C ILE A 4 37.93 -39.68 58.37
N ILE A 5 39.01 -38.92 58.33
CA ILE A 5 39.27 -37.76 57.51
C ILE A 5 39.74 -38.32 56.19
N SER A 6 39.20 -37.82 55.09
CA SER A 6 39.84 -38.00 53.75
C SER A 6 39.87 -36.68 52.98
N SER A 7 41.04 -36.13 52.89
CA SER A 7 41.43 -35.00 52.08
C SER A 7 41.35 -35.37 50.60
N ILE A 8 40.62 -34.62 49.80
CA ILE A 8 40.71 -34.69 48.32
C ILE A 8 41.29 -33.36 47.82
N LEU A 9 42.48 -33.51 47.34
CA LEU A 9 43.31 -32.49 46.70
C LEU A 9 42.65 -32.05 45.36
N THR A 10 42.23 -30.80 45.29
CA THR A 10 41.67 -30.24 44.05
C THR A 10 42.79 -29.76 43.16
N LEU A 11 43.07 -30.49 42.11
CA LEU A 11 44.01 -30.11 41.05
C LEU A 11 43.33 -29.12 40.10
N ALA A 12 43.65 -27.84 40.18
CA ALA A 12 43.23 -26.82 39.24
C ALA A 12 44.07 -26.95 37.98
N ILE A 13 43.47 -27.47 36.93
CA ILE A 13 44.06 -27.43 35.57
C ILE A 13 43.67 -26.09 34.97
N VAL A 14 44.62 -25.17 34.94
CA VAL A 14 44.52 -23.94 34.14
C VAL A 14 44.84 -24.33 32.69
N MET A 15 43.83 -24.54 31.90
CA MET A 15 43.98 -24.63 30.44
C MET A 15 44.01 -23.21 29.89
N THR A 16 45.20 -22.65 29.77
CA THR A 16 45.46 -21.49 28.90
C THR A 16 45.37 -21.97 27.47
N SER A 17 44.17 -21.92 26.89
CA SER A 17 44.00 -22.03 25.42
C SER A 17 44.30 -20.66 24.82
N CYS A 18 45.54 -20.40 24.47
CA CYS A 18 45.90 -19.40 23.46
C CYS A 18 45.58 -19.97 22.10
N GLY A 19 44.39 -19.71 21.64
CA GLY A 19 43.96 -19.95 20.25
C GLY A 19 43.34 -18.65 19.76
N GLY A 20 44.18 -17.64 19.55
CA GLY A 20 43.75 -16.40 18.92
C GLY A 20 43.38 -16.66 17.45
N ASN A 21 42.11 -16.69 17.18
CA ASN A 21 41.61 -16.21 15.91
C ASN A 21 40.50 -15.21 16.23
N ALA A 22 40.93 -13.99 16.53
CA ALA A 22 40.04 -12.85 16.55
C ALA A 22 39.46 -12.73 15.13
N ASN A 23 38.27 -13.28 14.94
CA ASN A 23 37.43 -12.92 13.82
C ASN A 23 37.07 -11.45 14.02
N LYS A 24 37.97 -10.58 13.53
CA LYS A 24 37.73 -9.13 13.51
C LYS A 24 36.53 -8.91 12.61
N GLY A 25 35.39 -8.59 13.20
CA GLY A 25 34.41 -7.75 12.58
C GLY A 25 33.23 -8.46 11.91
N ALA A 26 32.77 -9.60 12.35
CA ALA A 26 31.38 -9.96 12.05
C ALA A 26 30.48 -9.08 12.92
N ARG A 27 29.87 -8.06 12.34
CA ARG A 27 28.78 -7.30 12.96
C ARG A 27 27.68 -8.29 13.35
N GLU A 28 27.15 -8.18 14.57
CA GLU A 28 25.98 -8.97 14.93
C GLU A 28 24.81 -8.59 14.03
N PRO A 29 24.01 -9.59 13.56
CA PRO A 29 22.82 -9.32 12.77
C PRO A 29 21.88 -8.36 13.51
N GLN A 30 21.36 -7.39 12.81
CA GLN A 30 20.38 -6.44 13.36
C GLN A 30 18.98 -6.78 12.83
N GLU A 31 17.99 -6.46 13.64
CA GLU A 31 16.60 -6.56 13.24
C GLU A 31 15.99 -5.15 13.15
N LEU A 32 15.37 -4.84 12.02
CA LEU A 32 14.63 -3.61 11.79
C LEU A 32 13.16 -3.93 11.68
N SER A 33 12.34 -3.18 12.40
CA SER A 33 10.89 -3.31 12.36
C SER A 33 10.25 -2.13 11.62
N GLY A 34 9.34 -2.43 10.72
CA GLY A 34 8.59 -1.45 9.97
C GLY A 34 7.11 -1.77 9.90
N ALA A 35 6.29 -0.76 9.70
CA ALA A 35 4.86 -0.95 9.44
C ALA A 35 4.29 0.18 8.60
N GLY A 36 3.16 -0.06 7.94
CA GLY A 36 2.48 1.01 7.21
C GLY A 36 1.75 0.59 5.95
N ALA A 37 1.96 1.35 4.89
CA ALA A 37 1.26 1.20 3.63
C ALA A 37 1.26 -0.24 3.12
N THR A 38 0.10 -0.68 2.63
CA THR A 38 -0.02 -1.97 1.93
C THR A 38 0.31 -1.85 0.44
N PHE A 39 0.41 -0.65 -0.10
CA PHE A 39 0.77 -0.41 -1.49
C PHE A 39 2.16 -0.98 -1.83
N PRO A 40 3.25 -0.66 -1.12
CA PRO A 40 4.58 -1.20 -1.40
C PRO A 40 4.80 -2.62 -0.85
N LEU A 41 3.86 -3.19 -0.10
CA LEU A 41 4.05 -4.46 0.62
C LEU A 41 4.54 -5.62 -0.28
N PRO A 42 3.99 -5.85 -1.50
CA PRO A 42 4.49 -6.92 -2.37
C PRO A 42 5.96 -6.73 -2.76
N PHE A 43 6.37 -5.50 -3.03
CA PHE A 43 7.75 -5.14 -3.31
C PHE A 43 8.66 -5.31 -2.08
N TYR A 44 8.22 -4.80 -0.92
CA TYR A 44 8.98 -4.93 0.34
C TYR A 44 9.21 -6.37 0.76
N ASN A 45 8.23 -7.25 0.58
CA ASN A 45 8.39 -8.66 0.89
C ASN A 45 9.57 -9.28 0.12
N VAL A 46 9.73 -8.94 -1.15
CA VAL A 46 10.82 -9.46 -1.99
C VAL A 46 12.16 -8.83 -1.62
N VAL A 47 12.23 -7.50 -1.53
CA VAL A 47 13.52 -6.82 -1.32
C VAL A 47 14.05 -7.01 0.09
N PHE A 48 13.20 -7.07 1.11
CA PHE A 48 13.65 -7.30 2.49
C PHE A 48 14.10 -8.74 2.71
N GLU A 49 13.45 -9.71 2.06
CA GLU A 49 13.92 -11.09 2.07
C GLU A 49 15.32 -11.19 1.40
N GLN A 50 15.50 -10.61 0.22
CA GLN A 50 16.78 -10.58 -0.46
C GLN A 50 17.86 -9.83 0.34
N PHE A 51 17.50 -8.71 0.94
CA PHE A 51 18.42 -7.95 1.80
C PHE A 51 18.89 -8.79 2.99
N SER A 52 17.99 -9.50 3.65
CA SER A 52 18.31 -10.38 4.78
C SER A 52 19.23 -11.52 4.37
N GLN A 53 19.02 -12.12 3.20
CA GLN A 53 19.88 -13.18 2.66
C GLN A 53 21.30 -12.70 2.37
N VAL A 54 21.46 -11.46 1.88
CA VAL A 54 22.77 -10.90 1.49
C VAL A 54 23.53 -10.35 2.70
N ASN A 55 22.86 -9.67 3.62
CA ASN A 55 23.50 -8.92 4.70
C ASN A 55 23.44 -9.61 6.06
N GLY A 56 22.60 -10.63 6.22
CA GLY A 56 22.36 -11.32 7.47
C GLY A 56 21.48 -10.54 8.46
N ASP A 57 21.04 -9.32 8.12
CA ASP A 57 20.11 -8.52 8.94
C ASP A 57 18.66 -8.91 8.63
N ALA A 58 17.79 -8.86 9.62
CA ALA A 58 16.35 -9.10 9.43
C ALA A 58 15.60 -7.78 9.29
N VAL A 59 14.65 -7.72 8.34
CA VAL A 59 13.71 -6.61 8.22
C VAL A 59 12.29 -7.16 8.25
N ALA A 60 11.53 -6.82 9.30
CA ALA A 60 10.13 -7.17 9.43
C ALA A 60 9.25 -5.98 9.03
N TYR A 61 8.24 -6.19 8.18
CA TYR A 61 7.32 -5.14 7.77
C TYR A 61 5.86 -5.58 7.84
N GLY A 62 5.04 -4.81 8.57
CA GLY A 62 3.61 -5.05 8.72
C GLY A 62 2.76 -4.13 7.85
N GLY A 63 1.99 -4.69 6.90
CA GLY A 63 1.04 -3.94 6.08
C GLY A 63 -0.24 -3.59 6.84
N ILE A 64 -0.26 -2.48 7.56
CA ILE A 64 -1.38 -2.04 8.42
C ILE A 64 -2.05 -0.74 7.95
N GLY A 65 -1.67 -0.24 6.77
CA GLY A 65 -2.07 1.03 6.19
C GLY A 65 -1.17 2.19 6.63
N SER A 66 -1.03 3.20 5.76
CA SER A 66 -0.13 4.36 5.98
C SER A 66 -0.41 5.06 7.31
N GLY A 67 -1.68 5.30 7.64
CA GLY A 67 -2.05 5.94 8.90
C GLY A 67 -1.67 5.11 10.14
N GLY A 68 -1.73 3.78 10.05
CA GLY A 68 -1.25 2.87 11.09
C GLY A 68 0.26 2.94 11.27
N GLY A 69 1.01 2.91 10.14
CA GLY A 69 2.45 3.03 10.14
C GLY A 69 2.95 4.33 10.75
N VAL A 70 2.38 5.46 10.33
CA VAL A 70 2.73 6.79 10.87
C VAL A 70 2.50 6.85 12.39
N ARG A 71 1.37 6.32 12.88
CA ARG A 71 1.13 6.25 14.34
C ARG A 71 2.18 5.39 15.06
N ASN A 72 2.49 4.22 14.53
CA ASN A 72 3.48 3.33 15.14
C ASN A 72 4.88 3.96 15.17
N LEU A 73 5.26 4.69 14.11
CA LEU A 73 6.53 5.42 14.08
C LEU A 73 6.55 6.55 15.12
N ARG A 74 5.49 7.36 15.18
CA ARG A 74 5.34 8.43 16.18
C ARG A 74 5.44 7.88 17.61
N ASP A 75 4.77 6.76 17.85
CA ASP A 75 4.70 6.11 19.17
C ASP A 75 5.96 5.23 19.44
N LYS A 76 6.96 5.23 18.54
CA LYS A 76 8.22 4.49 18.61
C LYS A 76 8.06 2.96 18.77
N ILE A 77 7.00 2.43 18.15
CA ILE A 77 6.73 0.98 18.12
C ILE A 77 7.53 0.30 17.00
N VAL A 78 7.85 1.05 15.94
CA VAL A 78 8.64 0.59 14.80
C VAL A 78 9.77 1.56 14.48
N ASP A 79 10.82 1.08 13.82
CA ASP A 79 12.01 1.85 13.43
C ASP A 79 11.75 2.70 12.18
N PHE A 80 10.87 2.25 11.28
CA PHE A 80 10.46 2.98 10.10
C PHE A 80 8.99 2.75 9.73
N ALA A 81 8.43 3.67 8.94
CA ALA A 81 7.07 3.52 8.45
C ALA A 81 7.00 3.67 6.92
N GLY A 82 6.14 2.86 6.28
CA GLY A 82 5.78 3.03 4.88
C GLY A 82 4.52 3.89 4.74
N SER A 83 4.55 4.87 3.82
CA SER A 83 3.39 5.70 3.52
C SER A 83 3.39 6.09 2.05
N ASP A 84 2.20 6.05 1.41
CA ASP A 84 2.00 6.52 0.02
C ASP A 84 1.71 8.03 -0.01
N ALA A 85 1.57 8.65 1.16
CA ALA A 85 1.37 10.09 1.32
C ALA A 85 2.47 10.69 2.18
N PHE A 86 2.95 11.85 1.83
CA PHE A 86 3.86 12.64 2.69
C PHE A 86 3.18 12.98 4.02
N LEU A 87 3.99 13.12 5.06
CA LEU A 87 3.52 13.67 6.31
C LEU A 87 3.25 15.17 6.13
N SER A 88 2.13 15.64 6.63
CA SER A 88 1.85 17.07 6.75
C SER A 88 2.80 17.72 7.76
N GLU A 89 2.96 19.04 7.68
CA GLU A 89 3.74 19.82 8.67
C GLU A 89 3.23 19.56 10.09
N LYS A 90 1.91 19.43 10.26
CA LYS A 90 1.30 19.10 11.55
C LYS A 90 1.72 17.74 12.05
N GLU A 91 1.65 16.69 11.20
CA GLU A 91 2.08 15.33 11.56
C GLU A 91 3.57 15.29 11.91
N MET A 92 4.42 16.03 11.17
CA MET A 92 5.85 16.13 11.46
C MET A 92 6.13 16.87 12.77
N ALA A 93 5.35 17.89 13.11
CA ALA A 93 5.50 18.62 14.37
C ALA A 93 5.11 17.78 15.60
N GLU A 94 4.30 16.75 15.44
CA GLU A 94 3.83 15.88 16.52
C GLU A 94 4.76 14.68 16.80
N MET A 95 5.89 14.55 16.09
CA MET A 95 6.83 13.44 16.23
C MET A 95 8.29 13.88 16.25
N ASN A 96 9.19 12.94 16.54
CA ASN A 96 10.63 13.19 16.37
C ASN A 96 10.93 13.55 14.90
N PRO A 97 12.02 14.28 14.64
CA PRO A 97 12.43 14.55 13.27
C PRO A 97 12.52 13.26 12.42
N VAL A 98 11.85 13.28 11.29
CA VAL A 98 11.84 12.17 10.33
C VAL A 98 12.26 12.68 8.95
N ILE A 99 12.75 11.78 8.11
CA ILE A 99 13.04 12.04 6.71
C ILE A 99 12.13 11.18 5.83
N HIS A 100 11.74 11.70 4.68
CA HIS A 100 11.05 10.95 3.65
C HIS A 100 12.07 10.37 2.66
N VAL A 101 12.00 9.07 2.43
CA VAL A 101 12.87 8.36 1.49
C VAL A 101 11.99 7.70 0.43
N PRO A 102 12.05 8.12 -0.85
CA PRO A 102 11.37 7.41 -1.93
C PRO A 102 11.94 5.99 -2.08
N THR A 103 11.09 4.98 -2.12
CA THR A 103 11.52 3.57 -2.19
C THR A 103 11.06 2.86 -3.45
N CYS A 104 9.82 3.09 -3.86
CA CYS A 104 9.26 2.50 -5.07
C CYS A 104 8.13 3.37 -5.61
N MET A 105 7.75 3.10 -6.83
CA MET A 105 6.63 3.74 -7.50
C MET A 105 5.70 2.67 -8.08
N GLY A 106 4.42 2.99 -8.13
CA GLY A 106 3.38 2.17 -8.73
C GLY A 106 2.17 3.03 -9.09
N ALA A 107 1.11 2.40 -9.58
CA ALA A 107 -0.13 3.07 -9.92
C ALA A 107 -1.28 2.66 -9.00
N VAL A 108 -2.20 3.58 -8.75
CA VAL A 108 -3.54 3.27 -8.24
C VAL A 108 -4.43 3.03 -9.44
N VAL A 109 -5.03 1.85 -9.53
CA VAL A 109 -5.92 1.46 -10.62
C VAL A 109 -7.36 1.32 -10.14
N LEU A 110 -8.32 1.52 -11.04
CA LEU A 110 -9.74 1.24 -10.82
C LEU A 110 -10.01 -0.20 -11.25
N ALA A 111 -9.91 -1.14 -10.31
CA ALA A 111 -10.24 -2.54 -10.53
C ALA A 111 -11.75 -2.74 -10.45
N TYR A 112 -12.30 -3.65 -11.26
CA TYR A 112 -13.74 -3.88 -11.31
C TYR A 112 -14.07 -5.37 -11.53
N ASN A 113 -15.32 -5.74 -11.25
CA ASN A 113 -15.84 -7.08 -11.48
C ASN A 113 -17.18 -7.01 -12.21
N LEU A 114 -17.12 -7.06 -13.54
CA LEU A 114 -18.27 -7.03 -14.43
C LEU A 114 -18.23 -8.22 -15.39
N ASP A 115 -19.28 -9.04 -15.38
CA ASP A 115 -19.39 -10.17 -16.27
C ASP A 115 -19.41 -9.72 -17.74
N GLY A 116 -18.51 -10.27 -18.55
CA GLY A 116 -18.46 -10.00 -20.00
C GLY A 116 -17.86 -8.66 -20.39
N VAL A 117 -17.38 -7.84 -19.45
CA VAL A 117 -16.71 -6.55 -19.70
C VAL A 117 -15.22 -6.71 -19.48
N ASN A 118 -14.47 -6.81 -20.59
CA ASN A 118 -13.00 -6.97 -20.53
C ASN A 118 -12.24 -5.64 -20.69
N LYS A 119 -12.92 -4.59 -21.12
CA LYS A 119 -12.35 -3.24 -21.27
C LYS A 119 -13.38 -2.23 -20.79
N LEU A 120 -12.94 -1.34 -19.91
CA LEU A 120 -13.75 -0.26 -19.36
C LEU A 120 -12.93 1.03 -19.41
N ASN A 121 -13.50 2.06 -20.01
CA ASN A 121 -12.93 3.38 -20.10
C ASN A 121 -13.62 4.32 -19.11
N LEU A 122 -12.85 5.06 -18.31
CA LEU A 122 -13.37 6.00 -17.32
C LEU A 122 -12.66 7.35 -17.42
N SER A 123 -13.42 8.44 -17.35
CA SER A 123 -12.87 9.78 -17.14
C SER A 123 -12.81 10.11 -15.64
N GLY A 124 -11.99 11.09 -15.27
CA GLY A 124 -11.85 11.50 -13.88
C GLY A 124 -13.16 11.98 -13.27
N GLU A 125 -13.98 12.74 -14.00
CA GLU A 125 -15.29 13.19 -13.53
C GLU A 125 -16.24 12.03 -13.29
N VAL A 126 -16.31 11.06 -14.21
CA VAL A 126 -17.16 9.87 -14.06
C VAL A 126 -16.74 9.04 -12.85
N ILE A 127 -15.44 8.88 -12.61
CA ILE A 127 -14.93 8.20 -11.42
C ILE A 127 -15.38 8.95 -10.15
N ALA A 128 -15.20 10.26 -10.11
CA ALA A 128 -15.62 11.08 -8.99
C ALA A 128 -17.14 10.95 -8.72
N ASP A 129 -17.96 10.96 -9.74
CA ASP A 129 -19.42 10.83 -9.63
C ASP A 129 -19.85 9.43 -9.15
N ILE A 130 -19.14 8.37 -9.56
CA ILE A 130 -19.39 7.01 -9.04
C ILE A 130 -19.13 6.97 -7.53
N PHE A 131 -17.97 7.46 -7.09
CA PHE A 131 -17.61 7.41 -5.66
C PHE A 131 -18.34 8.45 -4.81
N ALA A 132 -18.85 9.53 -5.42
CA ALA A 132 -19.76 10.48 -4.77
C ALA A 132 -21.22 9.97 -4.71
N GLY A 133 -21.54 8.84 -5.35
CA GLY A 133 -22.90 8.28 -5.39
C GLY A 133 -23.87 9.02 -6.33
N GLU A 134 -23.37 9.80 -7.25
CA GLU A 134 -24.15 10.48 -8.30
C GLU A 134 -24.43 9.52 -9.47
N ILE A 135 -23.47 8.67 -9.86
CA ILE A 135 -23.64 7.56 -10.79
C ILE A 135 -23.80 6.28 -9.98
N LYS A 136 -24.98 5.65 -10.11
CA LYS A 136 -25.34 4.45 -9.30
C LYS A 136 -25.50 3.19 -10.12
N MET A 137 -25.62 3.31 -11.45
CA MET A 137 -25.89 2.20 -12.35
C MET A 137 -24.80 2.10 -13.40
N TRP A 138 -24.40 0.89 -13.75
CA TRP A 138 -23.39 0.67 -14.78
C TRP A 138 -23.82 1.15 -16.17
N ASN A 139 -25.12 1.12 -16.50
CA ASN A 139 -25.67 1.61 -17.75
C ASN A 139 -26.04 3.10 -17.75
N ASP A 140 -25.51 3.89 -16.80
CA ASP A 140 -25.65 5.36 -16.83
C ASP A 140 -25.15 5.93 -18.17
N GLU A 141 -25.85 6.90 -18.72
CA GLU A 141 -25.55 7.48 -20.03
C GLU A 141 -24.14 8.05 -20.15
N ARG A 142 -23.58 8.58 -19.06
CA ARG A 142 -22.21 9.11 -19.01
C ARG A 142 -21.16 8.00 -19.12
N LEU A 143 -21.42 6.84 -18.49
CA LEU A 143 -20.58 5.64 -18.63
C LEU A 143 -20.71 5.05 -20.04
N ALA A 144 -21.93 4.94 -20.56
CA ALA A 144 -22.19 4.42 -21.91
C ALA A 144 -21.50 5.26 -22.99
N ALA A 145 -21.52 6.59 -22.84
CA ALA A 145 -20.85 7.51 -23.78
C ALA A 145 -19.32 7.30 -23.88
N LEU A 146 -18.67 6.89 -22.78
CA LEU A 146 -17.24 6.57 -22.75
C LEU A 146 -16.93 5.15 -23.25
N ASN A 147 -17.96 4.29 -23.39
CA ASN A 147 -17.85 2.88 -23.71
C ASN A 147 -18.85 2.45 -24.82
N PRO A 148 -18.85 3.08 -25.98
CA PRO A 148 -19.88 2.87 -27.01
C PRO A 148 -19.93 1.43 -27.53
N ASP A 149 -18.81 0.70 -27.49
CA ASP A 149 -18.70 -0.67 -27.98
C ASP A 149 -18.92 -1.71 -26.89
N VAL A 150 -19.24 -1.29 -25.64
CA VAL A 150 -19.42 -2.16 -24.49
C VAL A 150 -20.88 -2.14 -24.03
N LYS A 151 -21.50 -3.31 -23.97
CA LYS A 151 -22.84 -3.42 -23.39
C LYS A 151 -22.73 -3.43 -21.86
N LEU A 152 -22.83 -2.27 -21.24
CA LEU A 152 -22.85 -2.14 -19.79
C LEU A 152 -24.18 -2.67 -19.21
N PRO A 153 -24.15 -3.44 -18.10
CA PRO A 153 -25.36 -4.04 -17.54
C PRO A 153 -26.23 -2.99 -16.81
N ALA A 154 -27.54 -3.22 -16.77
CA ALA A 154 -28.48 -2.42 -15.98
C ALA A 154 -28.46 -2.83 -14.51
N GLU A 155 -27.28 -2.76 -13.89
CA GLU A 155 -27.00 -3.21 -12.53
C GLU A 155 -26.45 -2.09 -11.68
N THR A 156 -26.65 -2.17 -10.36
CA THR A 156 -26.12 -1.20 -9.41
C THR A 156 -24.62 -1.31 -9.27
N ILE A 157 -23.91 -0.19 -9.31
CA ILE A 157 -22.48 -0.10 -9.03
C ILE A 157 -22.26 -0.26 -7.51
N ILE A 158 -21.30 -1.10 -7.14
CA ILE A 158 -20.88 -1.29 -5.75
C ILE A 158 -19.44 -0.75 -5.58
N PRO A 159 -19.25 0.51 -5.16
CA PRO A 159 -17.92 1.02 -4.87
C PRO A 159 -17.27 0.27 -3.72
N VAL A 160 -15.97 0.00 -3.83
CA VAL A 160 -15.17 -0.62 -2.77
C VAL A 160 -14.08 0.35 -2.36
N PHE A 161 -13.98 0.63 -1.07
CA PHE A 161 -13.06 1.62 -0.52
C PHE A 161 -12.36 1.13 0.74
N ARG A 162 -11.35 1.87 1.16
CA ARG A 162 -10.51 1.53 2.32
C ARG A 162 -11.19 1.87 3.64
N SER A 163 -11.17 0.92 4.56
CA SER A 163 -11.67 1.12 5.94
C SER A 163 -10.60 1.62 6.92
N ASP A 164 -9.34 1.58 6.52
CA ASP A 164 -8.17 2.01 7.31
C ASP A 164 -7.62 3.35 6.82
N GLY A 165 -6.80 4.02 7.62
CA GLY A 165 -6.06 5.21 7.20
C GLY A 165 -5.05 4.86 6.10
N SER A 166 -5.36 5.23 4.86
CA SER A 166 -4.72 4.71 3.66
C SER A 166 -4.04 5.80 2.83
N GLY A 167 -2.76 5.60 2.50
CA GLY A 167 -2.08 6.42 1.51
C GLY A 167 -2.66 6.25 0.12
N THR A 168 -3.09 5.03 -0.25
CA THR A 168 -3.77 4.77 -1.53
C THR A 168 -5.08 5.56 -1.63
N THR A 169 -5.85 5.68 -0.52
CA THR A 169 -7.02 6.57 -0.46
C THR A 169 -6.62 8.03 -0.65
N PHE A 170 -5.51 8.45 -0.03
CA PHE A 170 -5.02 9.82 -0.18
C PHE A 170 -4.70 10.14 -1.64
N VAL A 171 -3.92 9.30 -2.32
CA VAL A 171 -3.56 9.46 -3.75
C VAL A 171 -4.81 9.47 -4.62
N PHE A 172 -5.73 8.55 -4.40
CA PHE A 172 -6.99 8.47 -5.13
C PHE A 172 -7.85 9.71 -4.94
N THR A 173 -8.06 10.17 -3.71
CA THR A 173 -8.91 11.33 -3.42
C THR A 173 -8.25 12.65 -3.80
N ASP A 174 -6.92 12.73 -3.81
CA ASP A 174 -6.17 13.85 -4.35
C ASP A 174 -6.41 14.00 -5.87
N TYR A 175 -6.34 12.87 -6.60
CA TYR A 175 -6.70 12.84 -8.00
C TYR A 175 -8.14 13.31 -8.23
N LEU A 176 -9.12 12.78 -7.47
CA LEU A 176 -10.53 13.18 -7.61
C LEU A 176 -10.74 14.66 -7.31
N THR A 177 -10.04 15.21 -6.33
CA THR A 177 -10.08 16.64 -5.99
C THR A 177 -9.57 17.52 -7.13
N LYS A 178 -8.57 17.04 -7.88
CA LYS A 178 -8.00 17.77 -9.02
C LYS A 178 -8.87 17.71 -10.27
N VAL A 179 -9.66 16.65 -10.46
CA VAL A 179 -10.46 16.43 -11.68
C VAL A 179 -11.94 16.74 -11.51
N SER A 180 -12.45 16.93 -10.30
CA SER A 180 -13.86 17.20 -10.02
C SER A 180 -14.04 18.24 -8.93
N SER A 181 -14.57 19.40 -9.30
CA SER A 181 -14.93 20.45 -8.33
C SER A 181 -16.05 20.00 -7.37
N ASN A 182 -16.99 19.16 -7.83
CA ASN A 182 -18.03 18.58 -6.98
C ASN A 182 -17.42 17.70 -5.89
N TRP A 183 -16.45 16.83 -6.25
CA TRP A 183 -15.71 16.03 -5.28
C TRP A 183 -14.93 16.91 -4.31
N ALA A 184 -14.16 17.87 -4.82
CA ALA A 184 -13.34 18.78 -4.01
C ALA A 184 -14.15 19.49 -2.93
N ASN A 185 -15.35 19.97 -3.28
CA ASN A 185 -16.23 20.71 -2.38
C ASN A 185 -16.93 19.81 -1.34
N LYS A 186 -17.23 18.54 -1.69
CA LYS A 186 -18.00 17.65 -0.81
C LYS A 186 -17.10 16.76 0.08
N PHE A 187 -16.00 16.27 -0.45
CA PHE A 187 -15.20 15.22 0.18
C PHE A 187 -13.73 15.60 0.37
N GLY A 188 -13.13 16.30 -0.60
CA GLY A 188 -11.72 16.69 -0.56
C GLY A 188 -10.73 15.53 -0.62
N THR A 189 -9.51 15.79 -0.17
CA THR A 189 -8.38 14.84 -0.13
C THR A 189 -8.12 14.36 1.29
N GLY A 190 -7.86 13.05 1.49
CA GLY A 190 -7.52 12.52 2.81
C GLY A 190 -7.13 11.06 2.83
N LYS A 191 -6.42 10.65 3.88
CA LYS A 191 -6.13 9.23 4.16
C LYS A 191 -7.37 8.44 4.60
N SER A 192 -8.45 9.15 4.94
CA SER A 192 -9.78 8.62 5.29
C SER A 192 -10.84 9.60 4.82
N VAL A 193 -11.81 9.13 4.06
CA VAL A 193 -12.94 9.91 3.52
C VAL A 193 -14.22 9.15 3.80
N ASN A 194 -15.29 9.87 4.12
CA ASN A 194 -16.60 9.28 4.34
C ASN A 194 -17.31 9.09 2.99
N PHE A 195 -17.10 7.94 2.37
CA PHE A 195 -17.80 7.58 1.14
C PHE A 195 -19.27 7.34 1.42
N PRO A 196 -20.21 7.88 0.58
CA PRO A 196 -21.64 7.85 0.86
C PRO A 196 -22.27 6.47 0.68
N LEU A 197 -21.63 5.59 -0.07
CA LEU A 197 -22.13 4.25 -0.38
C LEU A 197 -20.96 3.30 -0.73
N GLY A 198 -21.20 1.99 -0.69
CA GLY A 198 -20.24 0.97 -1.08
C GLY A 198 -19.81 0.07 0.08
N GLN A 199 -18.74 -0.69 -0.14
CA GLN A 199 -18.21 -1.65 0.82
C GLN A 199 -16.81 -1.23 1.28
N ALA A 200 -16.60 -1.27 2.59
CA ALA A 200 -15.31 -0.96 3.20
C ALA A 200 -14.44 -2.22 3.31
N ALA A 201 -13.15 -2.11 2.97
CA ALA A 201 -12.20 -3.22 3.06
C ALA A 201 -10.84 -2.75 3.60
N LYS A 202 -10.17 -3.60 4.38
CA LYS A 202 -8.90 -3.27 5.01
C LYS A 202 -7.71 -3.56 4.09
N GLY A 203 -6.88 -2.56 3.85
CA GLY A 203 -5.68 -2.67 3.02
C GLY A 203 -5.97 -2.88 1.53
N ASN A 204 -4.96 -2.79 0.68
CA ASN A 204 -5.07 -3.14 -0.74
C ASN A 204 -5.50 -4.61 -0.95
N PRO A 205 -4.95 -5.60 -0.21
CA PRO A 205 -5.39 -6.99 -0.36
C PRO A 205 -6.87 -7.19 -0.03
N GLY A 206 -7.40 -6.48 0.96
CA GLY A 206 -8.83 -6.53 1.31
C GLY A 206 -9.71 -5.96 0.20
N VAL A 207 -9.35 -4.80 -0.36
CA VAL A 207 -10.08 -4.21 -1.51
C VAL A 207 -10.06 -5.14 -2.71
N ALA A 208 -8.89 -5.66 -3.10
CA ALA A 208 -8.78 -6.61 -4.20
C ALA A 208 -9.62 -7.88 -3.97
N GLY A 209 -9.60 -8.42 -2.75
CA GLY A 209 -10.41 -9.58 -2.36
C GLY A 209 -11.91 -9.34 -2.46
N VAL A 210 -12.40 -8.18 -1.98
CA VAL A 210 -13.83 -7.81 -2.09
C VAL A 210 -14.24 -7.66 -3.54
N ILE A 211 -13.44 -6.96 -4.38
CA ILE A 211 -13.74 -6.79 -5.81
C ILE A 211 -13.82 -8.15 -6.51
N SER A 212 -12.87 -9.04 -6.27
CA SER A 212 -12.84 -10.37 -6.90
C SER A 212 -14.10 -11.20 -6.61
N GLN A 213 -14.71 -11.02 -5.43
CA GLN A 213 -15.84 -11.81 -4.95
C GLN A 213 -17.19 -11.13 -5.14
N THR A 214 -17.22 -9.81 -5.40
CA THR A 214 -18.44 -9.04 -5.48
C THR A 214 -18.71 -8.60 -6.92
N LYS A 215 -19.72 -9.20 -7.55
CA LYS A 215 -20.17 -8.77 -8.88
C LYS A 215 -20.63 -7.32 -8.87
N ASN A 216 -20.46 -6.64 -9.98
CA ASN A 216 -20.84 -5.25 -10.19
C ASN A 216 -20.07 -4.25 -9.30
N SER A 217 -18.93 -4.67 -8.75
CA SER A 217 -18.10 -3.80 -7.92
C SER A 217 -17.00 -3.08 -8.72
N ILE A 218 -16.58 -1.95 -8.18
CA ILE A 218 -15.43 -1.17 -8.64
C ILE A 218 -14.72 -0.59 -7.42
N GLY A 219 -13.38 -0.60 -7.41
CA GLY A 219 -12.61 -0.05 -6.30
C GLY A 219 -11.23 0.40 -6.74
N TYR A 220 -10.62 1.27 -5.96
CA TYR A 220 -9.25 1.72 -6.16
C TYR A 220 -8.27 0.85 -5.37
N VAL A 221 -7.19 0.41 -6.02
CA VAL A 221 -6.21 -0.51 -5.45
C VAL A 221 -4.84 -0.30 -6.11
N GLY A 222 -3.76 -0.65 -5.43
CA GLY A 222 -2.43 -0.73 -6.04
C GLY A 222 -2.41 -1.70 -7.23
N SER A 223 -1.79 -1.31 -8.32
CA SER A 223 -1.75 -2.07 -9.57
C SER A 223 -1.26 -3.51 -9.39
N GLU A 224 -0.30 -3.72 -8.48
CA GLU A 224 0.30 -5.02 -8.19
C GLU A 224 -0.75 -6.04 -7.71
N TYR A 225 -1.73 -5.59 -6.94
CA TYR A 225 -2.81 -6.47 -6.43
C TYR A 225 -3.80 -6.85 -7.52
N ALA A 226 -4.16 -5.91 -8.41
CA ALA A 226 -5.01 -6.19 -9.54
C ALA A 226 -4.32 -7.14 -10.54
N PHE A 227 -3.04 -6.89 -10.83
CA PHE A 227 -2.27 -7.71 -11.77
C PHE A 227 -2.04 -9.13 -11.23
N ALA A 228 -1.62 -9.27 -9.97
CA ALA A 228 -1.35 -10.56 -9.35
C ALA A 228 -2.61 -11.44 -9.29
N GLN A 229 -3.78 -10.86 -9.05
CA GLN A 229 -5.05 -11.58 -8.98
C GLN A 229 -5.80 -11.62 -10.32
N LYS A 230 -5.23 -11.01 -11.38
CA LYS A 230 -5.85 -10.90 -12.72
C LYS A 230 -7.24 -10.27 -12.67
N ILE A 231 -7.44 -9.27 -11.80
CA ILE A 231 -8.69 -8.53 -11.72
C ILE A 231 -8.68 -7.52 -12.87
N PRO A 232 -9.75 -7.42 -13.68
CA PRO A 232 -9.89 -6.38 -14.69
C PRO A 232 -9.79 -4.98 -14.07
N TYR A 233 -9.17 -4.06 -14.80
CA TYR A 233 -9.02 -2.66 -14.40
C TYR A 233 -9.35 -1.73 -15.56
N ALA A 234 -9.77 -0.52 -15.23
CA ALA A 234 -10.19 0.47 -16.23
C ALA A 234 -8.99 1.21 -16.85
N THR A 235 -9.16 1.60 -18.10
CA THR A 235 -8.33 2.59 -18.78
C THR A 235 -8.82 3.98 -18.40
N ILE A 236 -7.92 4.89 -18.03
CA ILE A 236 -8.27 6.22 -17.52
C ILE A 236 -7.96 7.29 -18.57
N GLN A 237 -8.89 8.21 -18.74
CA GLN A 237 -8.66 9.36 -19.62
C GLN A 237 -7.77 10.41 -18.92
N ASN A 238 -6.67 10.78 -19.56
CA ASN A 238 -5.81 11.86 -19.09
C ASN A 238 -6.36 13.25 -19.44
N GLN A 239 -5.69 14.31 -19.00
CA GLN A 239 -6.11 15.69 -19.26
C GLN A 239 -6.06 16.09 -20.74
N ARG A 240 -5.35 15.34 -21.60
CA ARG A 240 -5.30 15.54 -23.04
C ARG A 240 -6.43 14.81 -23.79
N GLY A 241 -7.28 14.07 -23.06
CA GLY A 241 -8.32 13.23 -23.64
C GLY A 241 -7.82 11.87 -24.14
N GLU A 242 -6.57 11.49 -23.87
CA GLU A 242 -5.98 10.22 -24.27
C GLU A 242 -6.29 9.12 -23.22
N TRP A 243 -6.51 7.90 -23.70
CA TRP A 243 -6.74 6.74 -22.86
C TRP A 243 -5.42 6.11 -22.43
N VAL A 244 -5.18 6.03 -21.13
CA VAL A 244 -3.93 5.53 -20.55
C VAL A 244 -4.17 4.24 -19.77
N GLU A 245 -3.43 3.19 -20.14
CA GLU A 245 -3.36 1.94 -19.40
C GLU A 245 -2.18 1.96 -18.41
N PRO A 246 -2.28 1.34 -17.23
CA PRO A 246 -1.22 1.32 -16.22
C PRO A 246 -0.17 0.26 -16.57
N THR A 247 0.69 0.56 -17.54
CA THR A 247 1.86 -0.26 -17.87
C THR A 247 3.11 0.26 -17.15
N ALA A 248 4.19 -0.53 -17.11
CA ALA A 248 5.45 -0.10 -16.53
C ALA A 248 5.97 1.19 -17.21
N GLU A 249 5.78 1.32 -18.52
CA GLU A 249 6.17 2.47 -19.32
C GLU A 249 5.36 3.71 -18.95
N THR A 250 4.02 3.60 -18.86
CA THR A 250 3.15 4.73 -18.53
C THR A 250 3.28 5.18 -17.10
N ILE A 251 3.50 4.23 -16.16
CA ILE A 251 3.79 4.52 -14.75
C ILE A 251 5.12 5.26 -14.63
N SER A 252 6.17 4.78 -15.32
CA SER A 252 7.48 5.43 -15.32
C SER A 252 7.44 6.80 -15.99
N ALA A 253 6.66 6.96 -17.07
CA ALA A 253 6.48 8.25 -17.73
C ALA A 253 5.78 9.27 -16.83
N ALA A 254 4.80 8.85 -16.03
CA ALA A 254 4.16 9.71 -15.04
C ALA A 254 5.14 10.25 -13.98
N ALA A 255 6.20 9.50 -13.69
CA ALA A 255 7.25 9.89 -12.77
C ALA A 255 8.22 10.95 -13.31
N SER A 256 8.26 11.14 -14.62
CA SER A 256 9.14 12.15 -15.24
C SER A 256 8.59 13.59 -15.11
N GLY A 257 7.36 13.74 -14.59
CA GLY A 257 6.77 15.02 -14.23
C GLY A 257 7.28 15.55 -12.88
N GLU A 258 6.83 16.75 -12.48
CA GLU A 258 7.04 17.23 -11.13
C GLU A 258 6.39 16.28 -10.11
N ILE A 259 7.22 15.70 -9.26
CA ILE A 259 6.76 14.97 -8.09
C ILE A 259 6.45 16.02 -7.02
N PRO A 260 5.23 16.07 -6.48
CA PRO A 260 4.85 17.06 -5.47
C PRO A 260 5.64 16.97 -4.17
#